data_049d1864df51e54b979613f3da17d7d0
#
_entry.id   049d1864df51e54b979613f3da17d7d0
#
_cell.length_a   1.000
_cell.length_b   1.000
_cell.length_c   1.000
_cell.angle_alpha   90.00
_cell.angle_beta   90.00
_cell.angle_gamma   90.00
#
_symmetry.space_group_name_H-M   'P 1'
#
loop_
_entity.id
_entity.type
_entity.pdbx_description
1 polymer ?
#
loop_
_entity_poly.entity_id
_entity_poly.type
_entity_poly.pdbx_seq_one_letter_code
_entity_poly.pdbx_strand_id
1 'polypeptide(L)'
;MRHLLPEGWPRPKGYANGIEADGRQVFVAGMIGWNEAGEFAHGFGAQLAQALENTVAVLKEAGAGPEHIVRMTWYVTDLDAYRNDLAAIGAAYRDVMGKNFPAMAVVGVTGLVEKDALIEIESTAVIEQ
;
A
#
# COMPACT_ATOMS: atom_id res chain seq x y z
N MET A 1 -10.65 13.01 8.70
CA MET A 1 -9.85 12.74 7.46
C MET A 1 -10.57 13.35 6.27
N ARG A 2 -9.88 14.10 5.48
CA ARG A 2 -10.46 14.77 4.32
C ARG A 2 -9.62 14.47 3.08
N HIS A 3 -10.27 13.98 2.02
CA HIS A 3 -9.64 13.75 0.73
C HIS A 3 -9.59 15.06 -0.04
N LEU A 4 -8.42 15.39 -0.55
CA LEU A 4 -8.17 16.66 -1.22
C LEU A 4 -8.23 16.46 -2.73
N LEU A 5 -9.21 17.12 -3.35
CA LEU A 5 -9.39 17.07 -4.81
C LEU A 5 -9.59 18.51 -5.29
N PRO A 6 -8.59 19.10 -5.97
CA PRO A 6 -8.74 20.45 -6.47
C PRO A 6 -9.88 20.55 -7.48
N GLU A 7 -10.54 21.71 -7.50
CA GLU A 7 -11.64 21.97 -8.44
C GLU A 7 -11.12 21.83 -9.88
N GLY A 8 -11.89 21.13 -10.71
CA GLY A 8 -11.54 20.93 -12.10
C GLY A 8 -10.64 19.74 -12.38
N TRP A 9 -10.06 19.12 -11.35
CA TRP A 9 -9.26 17.93 -11.55
C TRP A 9 -10.15 16.70 -11.71
N PRO A 10 -9.75 15.75 -12.55
CA PRO A 10 -10.50 14.50 -12.65
C PRO A 10 -10.39 13.71 -11.36
N ARG A 11 -11.45 12.93 -11.06
CA ARG A 11 -11.43 12.06 -9.89
C ARG A 11 -10.35 10.98 -10.07
N PRO A 12 -9.43 10.83 -9.11
CA PRO A 12 -8.38 9.80 -9.22
C PRO A 12 -8.97 8.40 -9.10
N LYS A 13 -8.33 7.44 -9.75
CA LYS A 13 -8.73 6.04 -9.75
C LYS A 13 -7.71 5.21 -8.97
N GLY A 14 -8.17 4.58 -7.87
CA GLY A 14 -7.34 3.71 -7.07
C GLY A 14 -6.40 4.42 -6.11
N TYR A 15 -6.53 5.74 -5.93
CA TYR A 15 -5.71 6.52 -4.99
C TYR A 15 -6.42 7.84 -4.68
N ALA A 16 -5.92 8.57 -3.69
CA ALA A 16 -6.31 9.95 -3.43
C ALA A 16 -5.17 10.88 -3.86
N ASN A 17 -5.50 12.08 -4.33
CA ASN A 17 -4.47 13.07 -4.67
C ASN A 17 -3.76 13.60 -3.43
N GLY A 18 -4.49 13.70 -2.32
CA GLY A 18 -3.96 14.11 -1.02
C GLY A 18 -4.96 13.78 0.06
N ILE A 19 -4.48 13.66 1.28
CA ILE A 19 -5.33 13.43 2.44
C ILE A 19 -4.85 14.35 3.56
N GLU A 20 -5.81 15.05 4.17
CA GLU A 20 -5.58 15.84 5.37
C GLU A 20 -6.17 15.08 6.55
N ALA A 21 -5.37 14.87 7.60
CA ALA A 21 -5.81 14.14 8.78
C ALA A 21 -5.11 14.68 10.02
N ASP A 22 -5.76 14.54 11.16
CA ASP A 22 -5.25 14.98 12.46
C ASP A 22 -5.51 13.86 13.47
N GLY A 23 -4.50 13.49 14.24
CA GLY A 23 -4.65 12.41 15.21
C GLY A 23 -3.34 11.71 15.53
N ARG A 24 -3.45 10.49 16.08
CA ARG A 24 -2.28 9.67 16.39
C ARG A 24 -1.72 9.06 15.10
N GLN A 25 -0.44 9.24 14.91
CA GLN A 25 0.25 8.74 13.71
C GLN A 25 0.83 7.34 13.96
N VAL A 26 0.70 6.48 12.96
CA VAL A 26 1.27 5.14 12.97
C VAL A 26 2.12 5.00 11.72
N PHE A 27 3.40 4.70 11.90
CA PHE A 27 4.36 4.55 10.81
C PHE A 27 4.66 3.07 10.62
N VAL A 28 4.31 2.54 9.47
CA VAL A 28 4.58 1.15 9.13
C VAL A 28 5.80 1.11 8.23
N ALA A 29 6.80 0.35 8.64
CA ALA A 29 8.03 0.17 7.88
C ALA A 29 7.73 -0.51 6.53
N GLY A 30 8.72 -0.56 5.66
CA GLY A 30 8.59 -1.27 4.39
C GLY A 30 8.26 -2.74 4.59
N MET A 31 7.09 -3.15 4.10
CA MET A 31 6.62 -4.53 4.15
C MET A 31 6.81 -5.19 2.80
N ILE A 32 7.40 -6.37 2.78
CA ILE A 32 7.61 -7.16 1.57
C ILE A 32 6.71 -8.40 1.57
N GLY A 33 6.71 -9.15 0.48
CA GLY A 33 5.74 -10.22 0.26
C GLY A 33 6.15 -11.56 0.87
N TRP A 34 6.67 -11.57 2.09
CA TRP A 34 6.97 -12.82 2.79
C TRP A 34 6.06 -13.04 3.99
N ASN A 35 5.92 -14.30 4.39
CA ASN A 35 5.13 -14.67 5.56
C ASN A 35 5.98 -14.63 6.83
N GLU A 36 5.41 -15.04 7.96
CA GLU A 36 6.08 -15.05 9.28
C GLU A 36 7.33 -15.91 9.31
N ALA A 37 7.43 -16.91 8.43
CA ALA A 37 8.59 -17.79 8.31
C ALA A 37 9.66 -17.24 7.36
N GLY A 38 9.45 -16.06 6.77
CA GLY A 38 10.36 -15.47 5.79
C GLY A 38 10.26 -16.09 4.41
N GLU A 39 9.15 -16.76 4.12
CA GLU A 39 8.93 -17.40 2.83
C GLU A 39 8.15 -16.47 1.90
N PHE A 40 8.70 -16.23 0.72
CA PHE A 40 8.08 -15.32 -0.25
C PHE A 40 6.92 -15.99 -0.99
N ALA A 41 5.85 -15.22 -1.19
CA ALA A 41 4.80 -15.59 -2.12
C ALA A 41 5.35 -15.59 -3.55
N HIS A 42 4.75 -16.37 -4.42
CA HIS A 42 5.23 -16.54 -5.80
C HIS A 42 4.51 -15.58 -6.75
N GLY A 43 5.30 -14.70 -7.37
CA GLY A 43 4.81 -13.74 -8.34
C GLY A 43 4.39 -12.41 -7.72
N PHE A 44 4.27 -11.39 -8.58
CA PHE A 44 4.05 -10.02 -8.16
C PHE A 44 2.73 -9.84 -7.41
N GLY A 45 1.64 -10.35 -7.96
CA GLY A 45 0.31 -10.18 -7.33
C GLY A 45 0.21 -10.83 -5.97
N ALA A 46 0.79 -12.04 -5.82
CA ALA A 46 0.78 -12.75 -4.54
C ALA A 46 1.68 -12.04 -3.51
N GLN A 47 2.82 -11.50 -3.95
CA GLN A 47 3.68 -10.71 -3.06
C GLN A 47 3.01 -9.41 -2.65
N LEU A 48 2.31 -8.75 -3.55
CA LEU A 48 1.53 -7.55 -3.22
C LEU A 48 0.50 -7.86 -2.14
N ALA A 49 -0.29 -8.90 -2.33
CA ALA A 49 -1.31 -9.30 -1.35
C ALA A 49 -0.68 -9.56 0.02
N GLN A 50 0.42 -10.31 0.06
CA GLN A 50 1.12 -10.62 1.31
C GLN A 50 1.68 -9.36 1.97
N ALA A 51 2.28 -8.46 1.19
CA ALA A 51 2.81 -7.20 1.72
C ALA A 51 1.70 -6.34 2.33
N LEU A 52 0.54 -6.29 1.68
CA LEU A 52 -0.63 -5.58 2.21
C LEU A 52 -1.15 -6.24 3.49
N GLU A 53 -1.23 -7.55 3.53
CA GLU A 53 -1.63 -8.28 4.73
C GLU A 53 -0.67 -8.02 5.89
N ASN A 54 0.63 -7.99 5.61
CA ASN A 54 1.64 -7.65 6.61
C ASN A 54 1.45 -6.24 7.14
N THR A 55 1.15 -5.30 6.25
CA THR A 55 0.86 -3.90 6.62
C THR A 55 -0.34 -3.83 7.57
N VAL A 56 -1.41 -4.53 7.23
CA VAL A 56 -2.63 -4.55 8.06
C VAL A 56 -2.35 -5.18 9.42
N ALA A 57 -1.54 -6.24 9.45
CA ALA A 57 -1.17 -6.90 10.71
C ALA A 57 -0.42 -5.95 11.65
N VAL A 58 0.50 -5.15 11.12
CA VAL A 58 1.23 -4.15 11.92
C VAL A 58 0.28 -3.06 12.41
N LEU A 59 -0.60 -2.55 11.54
CA LEU A 59 -1.58 -1.54 11.91
C LEU A 59 -2.47 -2.00 13.06
N LYS A 60 -2.84 -3.27 13.04
CA LYS A 60 -3.72 -3.85 14.06
C LYS A 60 -3.13 -3.76 15.46
N GLU A 61 -1.81 -3.79 15.59
CA GLU A 61 -1.14 -3.64 16.89
C GLU A 61 -1.39 -2.26 17.50
N ALA A 62 -1.66 -1.25 16.67
CA ALA A 62 -1.97 0.10 17.12
C ALA A 62 -3.49 0.36 17.21
N GLY A 63 -4.30 -0.67 16.97
CA GLY A 63 -5.76 -0.50 16.89
C GLY A 63 -6.20 0.19 15.62
N ALA A 64 -5.39 0.13 14.57
CA ALA A 64 -5.68 0.76 13.29
C ALA A 64 -6.00 -0.31 12.23
N GLY A 65 -6.59 0.14 11.13
CA GLY A 65 -6.91 -0.68 9.98
C GLY A 65 -6.69 0.08 8.68
N PRO A 66 -7.03 -0.55 7.55
CA PRO A 66 -6.86 0.09 6.23
C PRO A 66 -7.52 1.47 6.11
N GLU A 67 -8.64 1.69 6.79
CA GLU A 67 -9.37 2.96 6.77
C GLU A 67 -8.58 4.12 7.35
N HIS A 68 -7.54 3.84 8.12
CA HIS A 68 -6.71 4.87 8.75
C HIS A 68 -5.48 5.26 7.93
N ILE A 69 -5.15 4.50 6.88
CA ILE A 69 -3.96 4.77 6.08
C ILE A 69 -4.16 6.07 5.30
N VAL A 70 -3.21 7.00 5.43
CA VAL A 70 -3.25 8.27 4.73
C VAL A 70 -2.24 8.33 3.59
N ARG A 71 -1.19 7.53 3.65
CA ARG A 71 -0.15 7.53 2.62
C ARG A 71 0.46 6.14 2.48
N MET A 72 0.68 5.73 1.23
CA MET A 72 1.45 4.54 0.88
C MET A 72 2.44 4.88 -0.22
N THR A 73 3.62 4.29 -0.15
CA THR A 73 4.55 4.27 -1.27
C THR A 73 4.86 2.82 -1.59
N TRP A 74 4.70 2.46 -2.86
CA TRP A 74 5.03 1.14 -3.36
C TRP A 74 6.32 1.24 -4.17
N TYR A 75 7.31 0.46 -3.77
CA TYR A 75 8.59 0.33 -4.47
C TYR A 75 8.56 -0.99 -5.21
N VAL A 76 8.65 -0.97 -6.53
CA VAL A 76 8.56 -2.17 -7.35
C VAL A 76 9.84 -2.34 -8.18
N THR A 77 10.28 -3.59 -8.33
CA THR A 77 11.51 -3.89 -9.08
C THR A 77 11.27 -3.97 -10.57
N ASP A 78 10.01 -4.19 -11.00
CA ASP A 78 9.62 -4.30 -12.40
C ASP A 78 8.31 -3.54 -12.64
N LEU A 79 8.41 -2.31 -13.16
CA LEU A 79 7.24 -1.49 -13.45
C LEU A 79 6.34 -2.11 -14.51
N ASP A 80 6.90 -2.89 -15.44
CA ASP A 80 6.09 -3.54 -16.46
C ASP A 80 5.18 -4.60 -15.87
N ALA A 81 5.63 -5.30 -14.84
CA ALA A 81 4.77 -6.25 -14.12
C ALA A 81 3.56 -5.54 -13.52
N TYR A 82 3.77 -4.33 -12.99
CA TYR A 82 2.69 -3.50 -12.46
C TYR A 82 1.77 -3.00 -13.57
N ARG A 83 2.34 -2.39 -14.61
CA ARG A 83 1.57 -1.77 -15.71
C ARG A 83 0.74 -2.78 -16.50
N ASN A 84 1.25 -4.00 -16.63
CA ASN A 84 0.62 -5.01 -17.48
C ASN A 84 -0.49 -5.80 -16.79
N ASP A 85 -0.70 -5.59 -15.49
CA ASP A 85 -1.66 -6.40 -14.72
C ASP A 85 -2.50 -5.57 -13.76
N LEU A 86 -2.88 -4.36 -14.16
CA LEU A 86 -3.58 -3.41 -13.30
C LEU A 86 -4.91 -3.95 -12.77
N ALA A 87 -5.64 -4.73 -13.57
CA ALA A 87 -6.91 -5.29 -13.13
C ALA A 87 -6.73 -6.28 -11.98
N ALA A 88 -5.76 -7.18 -12.09
CA ALA A 88 -5.45 -8.17 -11.05
C ALA A 88 -4.88 -7.50 -9.80
N ILE A 89 -4.05 -6.47 -9.99
CA ILE A 89 -3.47 -5.69 -8.88
C ILE A 89 -4.59 -4.96 -8.13
N GLY A 90 -5.51 -4.34 -8.85
CA GLY A 90 -6.67 -3.67 -8.24
C GLY A 90 -7.55 -4.63 -7.46
N ALA A 91 -7.77 -5.84 -7.97
CA ALA A 91 -8.54 -6.87 -7.28
C ALA A 91 -7.84 -7.33 -6.00
N ALA A 92 -6.54 -7.59 -6.07
CA ALA A 92 -5.74 -7.98 -4.89
C ALA A 92 -5.73 -6.87 -3.83
N TYR A 93 -5.61 -5.62 -4.26
CA TYR A 93 -5.66 -4.47 -3.36
C TYR A 93 -7.00 -4.41 -2.63
N ARG A 94 -8.11 -4.44 -3.36
CA ARG A 94 -9.45 -4.35 -2.77
C ARG A 94 -9.76 -5.50 -1.82
N ASP A 95 -9.20 -6.67 -2.09
CA ASP A 95 -9.39 -7.86 -1.25
C ASP A 95 -8.87 -7.65 0.17
N VAL A 96 -7.73 -6.98 0.30
CA VAL A 96 -7.08 -6.73 1.59
C VAL A 96 -7.49 -5.38 2.17
N MET A 97 -7.52 -4.34 1.34
CA MET A 97 -7.68 -2.96 1.76
C MET A 97 -9.11 -2.44 1.68
N GLY A 98 -10.00 -3.17 0.99
CA GLY A 98 -11.35 -2.70 0.74
C GLY A 98 -11.33 -1.50 -0.20
N LYS A 99 -12.24 -0.54 0.04
CA LYS A 99 -12.36 0.68 -0.76
C LYS A 99 -11.61 1.86 -0.13
N ASN A 100 -10.52 1.57 0.55
CA ASN A 100 -9.70 2.59 1.19
C ASN A 100 -8.52 2.93 0.28
N PHE A 101 -8.55 4.13 -0.32
CA PHE A 101 -7.55 4.57 -1.30
C PHE A 101 -6.80 5.77 -0.75
N PRO A 102 -5.59 5.58 -0.18
CA PRO A 102 -4.81 6.68 0.38
C PRO A 102 -4.09 7.50 -0.69
N ALA A 103 -3.46 8.57 -0.26
CA ALA A 103 -2.47 9.26 -1.09
C ALA A 103 -1.35 8.27 -1.38
N MET A 104 -0.93 8.16 -2.65
CA MET A 104 -0.12 7.03 -3.04
C MET A 104 0.85 7.36 -4.16
N ALA A 105 2.01 6.72 -4.13
CA ALA A 105 2.96 6.72 -5.23
C ALA A 105 3.42 5.28 -5.48
N VAL A 106 3.63 4.93 -6.75
CA VAL A 106 4.27 3.67 -7.15
C VAL A 106 5.51 4.04 -7.95
N VAL A 107 6.67 3.57 -7.49
CA VAL A 107 7.95 3.92 -8.12
C VAL A 107 8.77 2.67 -8.40
N GLY A 108 9.46 2.68 -9.54
CA GLY A 108 10.40 1.62 -9.89
C GLY A 108 11.73 1.86 -9.19
N VAL A 109 12.33 0.79 -8.68
CA VAL A 109 13.63 0.84 -7.99
C VAL A 109 14.56 -0.20 -8.59
N THR A 110 15.86 0.00 -8.42
CA THR A 110 16.87 -0.91 -8.98
C THR A 110 16.94 -2.25 -8.26
N GLY A 111 16.43 -2.32 -7.04
CA GLY A 111 16.38 -3.56 -6.26
C GLY A 111 15.91 -3.27 -4.85
N LEU A 112 15.61 -4.32 -4.12
CA LEU A 112 15.22 -4.28 -2.71
C LEU A 112 16.25 -5.06 -1.91
N VAL A 113 16.29 -4.84 -0.60
CA VAL A 113 17.31 -5.48 0.25
C VAL A 113 17.20 -7.00 0.18
N GLU A 114 15.97 -7.54 0.21
CA GLU A 114 15.77 -8.98 0.01
C GLU A 114 15.68 -9.27 -1.49
N LYS A 115 16.55 -10.16 -1.96
CA LYS A 115 16.70 -10.44 -3.40
C LYS A 115 15.42 -10.95 -4.06
N ASP A 116 14.60 -11.68 -3.31
CA ASP A 116 13.39 -12.29 -3.85
C ASP A 116 12.17 -11.37 -3.75
N ALA A 117 12.33 -10.19 -3.14
CA ALA A 117 11.24 -9.23 -3.03
C ALA A 117 11.01 -8.53 -4.38
N LEU A 118 9.76 -8.53 -4.83
CA LEU A 118 9.33 -7.84 -6.05
C LEU A 118 8.67 -6.51 -5.76
N ILE A 119 8.22 -6.32 -4.53
CA ILE A 119 7.55 -5.11 -4.07
C ILE A 119 7.85 -4.89 -2.59
N GLU A 120 7.95 -3.61 -2.21
CA GLU A 120 8.00 -3.19 -0.82
C GLU A 120 7.03 -2.03 -0.64
N ILE A 121 6.24 -2.07 0.44
CA ILE A 121 5.22 -1.07 0.72
C ILE A 121 5.49 -0.43 2.08
N GLU A 122 5.62 0.89 2.11
CA GLU A 122 5.64 1.62 3.38
C GLU A 122 4.37 2.46 3.51
N SER A 123 3.89 2.64 4.73
CA SER A 123 2.59 3.27 4.97
C SER A 123 2.63 4.16 6.20
N THR A 124 1.81 5.20 6.17
CA THR A 124 1.52 6.03 7.34
C THR A 124 0.01 6.03 7.55
N ALA A 125 -0.41 5.83 8.78
CA ALA A 125 -1.82 5.89 9.16
C ALA A 125 -2.02 6.98 10.21
N VAL A 126 -3.24 7.51 10.28
CA VAL A 126 -3.63 8.48 11.30
C VAL A 126 -4.95 8.02 11.90
N ILE A 127 -4.96 7.85 13.21
CA ILE A 127 -6.18 7.51 13.95
C ILE A 127 -6.72 8.81 14.53
N GLU A 128 -7.81 9.29 13.95
CA GLU A 128 -8.45 10.52 14.39
C GLU A 128 -9.18 10.27 15.70
N GLN A 129 -9.11 11.24 16.58
CA GLN A 129 -9.73 11.17 17.91
C GLN A 129 -11.13 11.74 17.89
#